data_caeec25015bdcccdcfbeceb7f511a804
#
_entry.id   caeec25015bdcccdcfbeceb7f511a804
#
_cell.length_a   1.000
_cell.length_b   1.000
_cell.length_c   1.000
_cell.angle_alpha   90.00
_cell.angle_beta   90.00
_cell.angle_gamma   90.00
#
_symmetry.space_group_name_H-M   'P 1'
#
loop_
_entity.id
_entity.type
_entity.pdbx_description
1 polymer ?
#
loop_
_entity_poly.entity_id
_entity_poly.type
_entity_poly.pdbx_seq_one_letter_code
_entity_poly.pdbx_strand_id
1 'polypeptide(L)'
;CMVTMQSWMFLSSFEKLRGTIMKNQTITTLMHMENMVLGIAFGTAVSVLKNEHIAGYKGTYNHIKLEDIEDGEPKDFPVKGNRFAQVSSDNFEKIPGAPVAYWVSENVYNAFLKGKPVGELADIKRGMTTSDNDRFLRFWSEVDRTKLYLHAMTHEDAYNSRATWFPYSKGGGYRKWYGYQEYVIDWENKGQRVIEFAKTINKSYTRTIVNIDYYFKPSVGFSYITSGPFSMRWIPAGFIYDSGGPGMFADEQERVRLIACMNSKPAQMLLKILSPTINLQIADIMRMPFLYDNKYASVILDTAELNIAISKSDWDSNETSWDFKKHPLI
;
A
#
# COMPACT_ATOMS: atom_id res chain seq x y z
N CYS A 1 -15.50 20.96 -23.99
CA CYS A 1 -15.05 21.28 -22.64
C CYS A 1 -16.00 20.67 -21.62
N MET A 2 -15.47 20.08 -20.57
CA MET A 2 -16.25 19.43 -19.50
C MET A 2 -15.64 19.78 -18.15
N VAL A 3 -16.50 20.01 -17.15
CA VAL A 3 -16.11 20.08 -15.74
C VAL A 3 -16.58 18.79 -15.07
N THR A 4 -15.68 18.06 -14.46
CA THR A 4 -15.94 16.75 -13.85
C THR A 4 -15.22 16.62 -12.53
N MET A 5 -15.54 15.58 -11.75
CA MET A 5 -14.72 15.22 -10.60
C MET A 5 -13.33 14.77 -11.06
N GLN A 6 -12.28 15.19 -10.35
CA GLN A 6 -10.90 14.78 -10.66
C GLN A 6 -10.65 13.27 -10.55
N SER A 7 -11.53 12.52 -9.89
CA SER A 7 -11.40 11.08 -9.63
C SER A 7 -11.18 10.23 -10.89
N TRP A 8 -11.72 10.63 -12.04
CA TRP A 8 -11.51 9.93 -13.30
C TRP A 8 -10.03 9.91 -13.73
N MET A 9 -9.27 10.91 -13.32
CA MET A 9 -7.84 11.02 -13.65
C MET A 9 -7.00 9.90 -13.03
N PHE A 10 -7.43 9.31 -11.91
CA PHE A 10 -6.58 8.45 -11.09
C PHE A 10 -7.21 7.12 -10.69
N LEU A 11 -8.51 7.10 -10.30
CA LEU A 11 -9.09 5.90 -9.71
C LEU A 11 -9.17 4.74 -10.71
N SER A 12 -8.92 3.53 -10.22
CA SER A 12 -8.95 2.29 -11.00
C SER A 12 -10.32 2.01 -11.63
N SER A 13 -11.42 2.44 -11.00
CA SER A 13 -12.77 2.34 -11.55
C SER A 13 -12.96 3.08 -12.89
N PHE A 14 -12.12 4.06 -13.18
CA PHE A 14 -12.13 4.84 -14.42
C PHE A 14 -11.00 4.46 -15.40
N GLU A 15 -10.28 3.37 -15.17
CA GLU A 15 -9.17 2.93 -16.03
C GLU A 15 -9.61 2.72 -17.48
N LYS A 16 -10.77 2.07 -17.69
CA LYS A 16 -11.34 1.87 -19.03
C LYS A 16 -11.71 3.18 -19.72
N LEU A 17 -12.26 4.14 -18.97
CA LEU A 17 -12.58 5.47 -19.50
C LEU A 17 -11.31 6.19 -19.95
N ARG A 18 -10.25 6.19 -19.11
CA ARG A 18 -8.98 6.77 -19.49
C ARG A 18 -8.39 6.15 -20.74
N GLY A 19 -8.35 4.82 -20.81
CA GLY A 19 -7.88 4.11 -22.01
C GLY A 19 -8.68 4.48 -23.27
N THR A 20 -10.01 4.67 -23.15
CA THR A 20 -10.84 5.12 -24.27
C THR A 20 -10.50 6.54 -24.71
N ILE A 21 -10.31 7.47 -23.76
CA ILE A 21 -9.92 8.85 -24.03
C ILE A 21 -8.55 8.89 -24.70
N MET A 22 -7.53 8.21 -24.13
CA MET A 22 -6.17 8.21 -24.68
C MET A 22 -6.10 7.64 -26.10
N LYS A 23 -6.89 6.61 -26.38
CA LYS A 23 -6.89 5.95 -27.68
C LYS A 23 -7.62 6.73 -28.77
N ASN A 24 -8.70 7.44 -28.44
CA ASN A 24 -9.61 8.01 -29.45
C ASN A 24 -9.64 9.53 -29.47
N GLN A 25 -9.10 10.18 -28.44
CA GLN A 25 -9.20 11.62 -28.25
C GLN A 25 -7.85 12.21 -27.84
N THR A 26 -7.74 13.52 -27.96
CA THR A 26 -6.55 14.27 -27.53
C THR A 26 -6.94 15.24 -26.43
N ILE A 27 -6.29 15.16 -25.28
CA ILE A 27 -6.42 16.18 -24.24
C ILE A 27 -5.62 17.40 -24.67
N THR A 28 -6.31 18.47 -25.08
CA THR A 28 -5.66 19.71 -25.49
C THR A 28 -5.33 20.59 -24.31
N THR A 29 -6.25 20.68 -23.34
CA THR A 29 -6.07 21.45 -22.12
C THR A 29 -6.75 20.72 -20.96
N LEU A 30 -6.09 20.69 -19.82
CA LEU A 30 -6.65 20.18 -18.58
C LEU A 30 -6.25 21.09 -17.42
N MET A 31 -7.27 21.56 -16.69
CA MET A 31 -7.12 22.30 -15.45
C MET A 31 -7.53 21.37 -14.30
N HIS A 32 -6.57 20.97 -13.50
CA HIS A 32 -6.76 20.15 -12.31
C HIS A 32 -6.87 21.07 -11.10
N MET A 33 -7.97 21.01 -10.38
CA MET A 33 -8.29 21.87 -9.26
C MET A 33 -8.46 21.03 -7.99
N GLU A 34 -7.80 21.45 -6.92
CA GLU A 34 -7.94 20.83 -5.60
C GLU A 34 -9.35 21.06 -5.00
N ASN A 35 -9.58 20.38 -3.87
CA ASN A 35 -10.80 20.59 -3.09
C ASN A 35 -10.97 22.07 -2.76
N MET A 36 -12.20 22.54 -2.77
CA MET A 36 -12.62 23.92 -2.45
C MET A 36 -12.23 25.00 -3.46
N VAL A 37 -11.41 24.73 -4.49
CA VAL A 37 -11.05 25.75 -5.50
C VAL A 37 -12.26 26.41 -6.17
N LEU A 38 -13.33 25.64 -6.44
CA LEU A 38 -14.61 26.17 -6.95
C LEU A 38 -15.68 26.28 -5.85
N GLY A 39 -15.29 26.33 -4.57
CA GLY A 39 -16.24 26.24 -3.46
C GLY A 39 -16.89 24.86 -3.29
N ILE A 40 -16.38 23.83 -3.98
CA ILE A 40 -16.89 22.46 -3.97
C ILE A 40 -15.98 21.61 -3.08
N ALA A 41 -16.56 20.78 -2.22
CA ALA A 41 -15.81 19.96 -1.24
C ALA A 41 -14.86 18.92 -1.85
N PHE A 42 -14.94 18.63 -3.13
CA PHE A 42 -14.07 17.70 -3.83
C PHE A 42 -13.33 18.34 -5.00
N GLY A 43 -12.18 17.79 -5.34
CA GLY A 43 -11.38 18.29 -6.46
C GLY A 43 -12.04 18.02 -7.82
N THR A 44 -11.83 18.94 -8.72
CA THR A 44 -12.45 18.95 -10.05
C THR A 44 -11.39 18.98 -11.16
N ALA A 45 -11.78 18.59 -12.35
CA ALA A 45 -10.97 18.72 -13.55
C ALA A 45 -11.80 19.34 -14.68
N VAL A 46 -11.30 20.43 -15.24
CA VAL A 46 -11.82 20.99 -16.49
C VAL A 46 -10.98 20.46 -17.63
N SER A 47 -11.60 19.75 -18.55
CA SER A 47 -10.90 19.16 -19.69
C SER A 47 -11.46 19.62 -21.01
N VAL A 48 -10.57 19.94 -21.94
CA VAL A 48 -10.89 20.20 -23.35
C VAL A 48 -10.32 19.05 -24.16
N LEU A 49 -11.20 18.32 -24.80
CA LEU A 49 -10.86 17.15 -25.62
C LEU A 49 -11.12 17.45 -27.09
N LYS A 50 -10.18 17.09 -27.96
CA LYS A 50 -10.40 16.98 -29.40
C LYS A 50 -10.87 15.55 -29.70
N ASN A 51 -11.93 15.40 -30.47
CA ASN A 51 -12.48 14.09 -30.82
C ASN A 51 -11.69 13.42 -31.95
N GLU A 52 -10.38 13.35 -31.76
CA GLU A 52 -9.39 12.74 -32.63
C GLU A 52 -8.13 12.49 -31.82
N HIS A 53 -7.50 11.34 -31.98
CA HIS A 53 -6.19 11.10 -31.39
C HIS A 53 -5.08 11.67 -32.27
N ILE A 54 -4.28 12.56 -31.72
CA ILE A 54 -3.09 13.16 -32.38
C ILE A 54 -1.86 12.67 -31.62
N ALA A 55 -1.13 11.73 -32.20
CA ALA A 55 0.06 11.14 -31.59
C ALA A 55 1.13 12.21 -31.29
N GLY A 56 1.70 12.16 -30.10
CA GLY A 56 2.74 13.10 -29.66
C GLY A 56 2.28 14.51 -29.38
N TYR A 57 0.98 14.82 -29.51
CA TYR A 57 0.47 16.15 -29.17
C TYR A 57 0.71 16.48 -27.71
N LYS A 58 1.32 17.64 -27.45
CA LYS A 58 1.58 18.13 -26.10
C LYS A 58 0.43 19.01 -25.61
N GLY A 59 -0.48 18.42 -24.86
CA GLY A 59 -1.53 19.15 -24.15
C GLY A 59 -0.98 20.03 -23.04
N THR A 60 -1.75 21.04 -22.65
CA THR A 60 -1.40 21.96 -21.57
C THR A 60 -2.14 21.57 -20.30
N TYR A 61 -1.41 21.36 -19.22
CA TYR A 61 -1.92 20.94 -17.92
C TYR A 61 -1.57 21.96 -16.84
N ASN A 62 -2.55 22.32 -16.03
CA ASN A 62 -2.37 23.23 -14.89
C ASN A 62 -2.94 22.59 -13.64
N HIS A 63 -2.25 22.73 -12.52
CA HIS A 63 -2.75 22.36 -11.21
C HIS A 63 -2.98 23.61 -10.37
N ILE A 64 -4.24 23.84 -10.01
CA ILE A 64 -4.68 25.00 -9.24
C ILE A 64 -5.04 24.54 -7.83
N LYS A 65 -4.41 25.15 -6.86
CA LYS A 65 -4.67 24.96 -5.44
C LYS A 65 -5.54 26.07 -4.89
N LEU A 66 -6.12 25.83 -3.71
CA LEU A 66 -6.91 26.87 -3.04
C LEU A 66 -6.08 28.13 -2.73
N GLU A 67 -4.81 27.96 -2.41
CA GLU A 67 -3.87 29.08 -2.15
C GLU A 67 -3.58 29.97 -3.37
N ASP A 68 -3.89 29.49 -4.56
CA ASP A 68 -3.70 30.25 -5.82
C ASP A 68 -4.88 31.18 -6.12
N ILE A 69 -5.99 31.03 -5.40
CA ILE A 69 -7.24 31.81 -5.66
C ILE A 69 -7.22 33.09 -4.85
N GLU A 70 -7.55 34.21 -5.53
CA GLU A 70 -7.79 35.52 -4.97
C GLU A 70 -9.02 36.14 -5.67
N ASP A 71 -9.97 36.65 -4.90
CA ASP A 71 -11.22 37.18 -5.40
C ASP A 71 -11.99 36.23 -6.35
N GLY A 72 -11.86 34.90 -6.14
CA GLY A 72 -12.55 33.88 -6.94
C GLY A 72 -11.83 33.47 -8.23
N GLU A 73 -10.67 34.06 -8.53
CA GLU A 73 -9.88 33.78 -9.72
C GLU A 73 -8.44 33.37 -9.35
N PRO A 74 -7.75 32.54 -10.20
CA PRO A 74 -6.32 32.26 -10.00
C PRO A 74 -5.50 33.56 -10.14
N LYS A 75 -4.63 33.84 -9.15
CA LYS A 75 -3.69 34.97 -9.15
C LYS A 75 -2.78 35.01 -10.38
N ASP A 76 -2.32 33.83 -10.78
CA ASP A 76 -1.46 33.58 -11.95
C ASP A 76 -2.05 32.49 -12.82
N PHE A 77 -2.19 32.73 -14.11
CA PHE A 77 -2.57 31.70 -15.07
C PHE A 77 -1.78 31.88 -16.39
N PRO A 78 -1.09 30.84 -16.89
CA PRO A 78 -0.92 29.51 -16.29
C PRO A 78 -0.10 29.54 -15.00
N VAL A 79 -0.38 28.60 -14.08
CA VAL A 79 0.34 28.48 -12.80
C VAL A 79 1.77 28.03 -13.07
N LYS A 80 2.76 28.78 -12.57
CA LYS A 80 4.19 28.55 -12.83
C LYS A 80 4.76 27.36 -12.03
N GLY A 81 5.94 26.90 -12.46
CA GLY A 81 6.69 25.82 -11.80
C GLY A 81 6.11 24.43 -12.09
N ASN A 82 6.24 23.50 -11.13
CA ASN A 82 5.83 22.10 -11.27
C ASN A 82 4.31 21.90 -11.42
N ARG A 83 3.53 22.96 -11.35
CA ARG A 83 2.07 22.94 -11.49
C ARG A 83 1.58 23.29 -12.89
N PHE A 84 2.51 23.61 -13.79
CA PHE A 84 2.25 23.80 -15.21
C PHE A 84 3.11 22.84 -16.02
N ALA A 85 2.49 22.07 -16.92
CA ALA A 85 3.19 21.11 -17.77
C ALA A 85 2.62 21.09 -19.19
N GLN A 86 3.50 20.84 -20.16
CA GLN A 86 3.14 20.52 -21.54
C GLN A 86 3.68 19.14 -21.89
N VAL A 87 2.82 18.13 -21.87
CA VAL A 87 3.17 16.73 -22.09
C VAL A 87 2.17 16.04 -23.01
N SER A 88 2.62 15.00 -23.70
CA SER A 88 1.71 14.16 -24.48
C SER A 88 0.96 13.20 -23.58
N SER A 89 -0.35 13.05 -23.82
CA SER A 89 -1.18 12.05 -23.15
C SER A 89 -0.73 10.62 -23.44
N ASP A 90 0.00 10.37 -24.52
CA ASP A 90 0.60 9.06 -24.86
C ASP A 90 1.55 8.57 -23.74
N ASN A 91 2.15 9.50 -22.98
CA ASN A 91 3.02 9.15 -21.87
C ASN A 91 2.27 8.52 -20.70
N PHE A 92 0.99 8.80 -20.55
CA PHE A 92 0.21 8.27 -19.40
C PHE A 92 0.01 6.77 -19.50
N GLU A 93 -0.05 6.21 -20.73
CA GLU A 93 -0.17 4.78 -20.95
C GLU A 93 1.10 4.00 -20.53
N LYS A 94 2.23 4.68 -20.32
CA LYS A 94 3.46 4.09 -19.79
C LYS A 94 3.33 3.71 -18.30
N ILE A 95 2.33 4.27 -17.61
CA ILE A 95 2.04 3.96 -16.22
C ILE A 95 0.82 3.03 -16.16
N PRO A 96 0.87 1.92 -15.44
CA PRO A 96 -0.26 1.01 -15.31
C PRO A 96 -1.55 1.71 -14.86
N GLY A 97 -2.64 1.49 -15.59
CA GLY A 97 -3.92 2.18 -15.37
C GLY A 97 -4.02 3.57 -15.99
N ALA A 98 -2.99 4.00 -16.71
CA ALA A 98 -2.91 5.27 -17.43
C ALA A 98 -3.40 6.49 -16.61
N PRO A 99 -2.94 6.71 -15.35
CA PRO A 99 -3.31 7.88 -14.58
C PRO A 99 -2.83 9.14 -15.31
N VAL A 100 -3.62 10.22 -15.24
CA VAL A 100 -3.28 11.50 -15.88
C VAL A 100 -2.20 12.21 -15.05
N ALA A 101 -1.02 11.62 -15.00
CA ALA A 101 0.11 12.04 -14.17
C ALA A 101 1.03 13.02 -14.94
N TYR A 102 0.51 14.15 -15.38
CA TYR A 102 1.20 15.14 -16.21
C TYR A 102 2.39 15.82 -15.53
N TRP A 103 2.49 15.74 -14.21
CA TRP A 103 3.54 16.40 -13.39
C TRP A 103 4.79 15.55 -13.20
N VAL A 104 4.80 14.30 -13.67
CA VAL A 104 5.95 13.40 -13.47
C VAL A 104 7.01 13.58 -14.53
N SER A 105 8.26 13.32 -14.16
CA SER A 105 9.40 13.38 -15.08
C SER A 105 9.48 12.14 -15.98
N GLU A 106 10.26 12.24 -17.06
CA GLU A 106 10.55 11.11 -17.95
C GLU A 106 11.18 9.92 -17.19
N ASN A 107 11.96 10.17 -16.14
CA ASN A 107 12.53 9.11 -15.31
C ASN A 107 11.46 8.27 -14.59
N VAL A 108 10.32 8.86 -14.25
CA VAL A 108 9.20 8.13 -13.65
C VAL A 108 8.55 7.20 -14.67
N TYR A 109 8.28 7.66 -15.88
CA TYR A 109 7.78 6.81 -16.97
C TYR A 109 8.75 5.66 -17.25
N ASN A 110 10.05 5.98 -17.32
CA ASN A 110 11.09 4.98 -17.54
C ASN A 110 11.17 3.95 -16.39
N ALA A 111 10.89 4.36 -15.15
CA ALA A 111 10.83 3.44 -14.02
C ALA A 111 9.73 2.40 -14.21
N PHE A 112 8.54 2.80 -14.65
CA PHE A 112 7.44 1.87 -14.94
C PHE A 112 7.71 0.99 -16.17
N LEU A 113 8.36 1.50 -17.20
CA LEU A 113 8.69 0.73 -18.40
C LEU A 113 9.80 -0.30 -18.18
N LYS A 114 10.78 0.00 -17.32
CA LYS A 114 11.97 -0.85 -17.11
C LYS A 114 11.84 -1.72 -15.85
N GLY A 115 11.07 -1.28 -14.87
CA GLY A 115 10.91 -1.98 -13.61
C GLY A 115 10.01 -3.20 -13.74
N LYS A 116 10.39 -4.27 -13.08
CA LYS A 116 9.55 -5.46 -12.98
C LYS A 116 8.41 -5.18 -11.99
N PRO A 117 7.14 -5.47 -12.33
CA PRO A 117 6.04 -5.30 -11.39
C PRO A 117 6.26 -6.12 -10.11
N VAL A 118 6.04 -5.53 -8.94
CA VAL A 118 6.17 -6.22 -7.64
C VAL A 118 5.32 -7.48 -7.57
N GLY A 119 4.15 -7.49 -8.19
CA GLY A 119 3.28 -8.66 -8.25
C GLY A 119 3.85 -9.87 -9.02
N GLU A 120 4.94 -9.70 -9.79
CA GLU A 120 5.66 -10.81 -10.43
C GLU A 120 6.80 -11.36 -9.56
N LEU A 121 7.13 -10.67 -8.46
CA LEU A 121 8.21 -11.05 -7.53
C LEU A 121 7.68 -11.66 -6.25
N ALA A 122 6.45 -11.32 -5.87
CA ALA A 122 5.87 -11.75 -4.61
C ALA A 122 4.36 -11.95 -4.70
N ASP A 123 3.85 -12.91 -3.94
CA ASP A 123 2.44 -13.07 -3.67
C ASP A 123 1.97 -12.05 -2.63
N ILE A 124 1.03 -11.18 -2.98
CA ILE A 124 0.47 -10.21 -2.04
C ILE A 124 -0.94 -10.68 -1.66
N LYS A 125 -1.13 -10.97 -0.38
CA LYS A 125 -2.39 -11.53 0.12
C LYS A 125 -2.92 -10.69 1.28
N ARG A 126 -4.21 -10.37 1.20
CA ARG A 126 -4.91 -9.88 2.38
C ARG A 126 -5.16 -11.04 3.33
N GLY A 127 -5.24 -10.74 4.61
CA GLY A 127 -5.61 -11.73 5.60
C GLY A 127 -7.13 -11.80 5.82
N MET A 128 -7.49 -12.39 6.96
CA MET A 128 -8.87 -12.57 7.38
C MET A 128 -9.48 -11.30 7.99
N THR A 129 -10.79 -11.32 8.11
CA THR A 129 -11.56 -10.41 8.97
C THR A 129 -12.23 -11.24 10.06
N THR A 130 -11.98 -10.92 11.33
CA THR A 130 -12.58 -11.64 12.46
C THR A 130 -14.09 -11.42 12.54
N SER A 131 -14.55 -10.28 12.02
CA SER A 131 -15.92 -9.74 12.16
C SER A 131 -16.34 -9.42 13.60
N ASP A 132 -15.47 -9.70 14.58
CA ASP A 132 -15.63 -9.34 15.99
C ASP A 132 -14.24 -9.35 16.67
N ASN A 133 -13.57 -8.21 16.61
CA ASN A 133 -12.22 -8.08 17.15
C ASN A 133 -12.20 -8.22 18.68
N ASP A 134 -13.21 -7.67 19.36
CA ASP A 134 -13.29 -7.69 20.83
C ASP A 134 -13.42 -9.12 21.36
N ARG A 135 -14.01 -9.99 20.57
CA ARG A 135 -14.14 -11.41 20.90
C ARG A 135 -12.88 -12.21 20.65
N PHE A 136 -12.20 -11.99 19.52
CA PHE A 136 -11.17 -12.89 19.01
C PHE A 136 -9.75 -12.35 19.09
N LEU A 137 -9.56 -11.04 19.33
CA LEU A 137 -8.24 -10.43 19.44
C LEU A 137 -7.95 -9.96 20.86
N ARG A 138 -6.69 -10.05 21.25
CA ARG A 138 -6.16 -9.48 22.50
C ARG A 138 -4.80 -8.86 22.24
N PHE A 139 -4.36 -7.98 23.13
CA PHE A 139 -2.93 -7.75 23.25
C PHE A 139 -2.26 -8.98 23.87
N TRP A 140 -1.04 -9.27 23.44
CA TRP A 140 -0.32 -10.45 23.94
C TRP A 140 -0.15 -10.44 25.48
N SER A 141 -0.10 -9.27 26.09
CA SER A 141 0.02 -9.07 27.54
C SER A 141 -1.26 -9.37 28.32
N GLU A 142 -2.42 -9.45 27.65
CA GLU A 142 -3.72 -9.72 28.28
C GLU A 142 -4.04 -11.21 28.36
N VAL A 143 -3.21 -12.06 27.78
CA VAL A 143 -3.49 -13.50 27.68
C VAL A 143 -2.55 -14.33 28.53
N ASP A 144 -3.02 -15.52 28.89
CA ASP A 144 -2.20 -16.51 29.59
C ASP A 144 -1.04 -16.96 28.71
N ARG A 145 0.20 -16.73 29.17
CA ARG A 145 1.42 -17.08 28.46
C ARG A 145 1.57 -18.59 28.20
N THR A 146 0.99 -19.43 29.02
CA THR A 146 1.01 -20.89 28.81
C THR A 146 0.16 -21.33 27.63
N LYS A 147 -0.74 -20.46 27.16
CA LYS A 147 -1.60 -20.66 25.99
C LYS A 147 -1.18 -19.84 24.76
N LEU A 148 -0.02 -19.19 24.83
CA LEU A 148 0.52 -18.36 23.77
C LEU A 148 1.61 -19.12 23.01
N TYR A 149 1.51 -19.19 21.68
CA TYR A 149 2.52 -19.79 20.83
C TYR A 149 2.93 -18.83 19.70
N LEU A 150 4.14 -18.27 19.80
CA LEU A 150 4.61 -17.17 18.96
C LEU A 150 5.32 -17.63 17.68
N HIS A 151 5.70 -18.89 17.58
CA HIS A 151 6.63 -19.37 16.57
C HIS A 151 6.09 -20.53 15.73
N ALA A 152 4.77 -20.58 15.53
CA ALA A 152 4.18 -21.60 14.68
C ALA A 152 4.72 -21.48 13.23
N MET A 153 5.20 -22.59 12.68
CA MET A 153 5.75 -22.63 11.33
C MET A 153 4.72 -23.13 10.30
N THR A 154 3.76 -23.94 10.78
CA THR A 154 2.72 -24.55 9.95
C THR A 154 1.39 -24.63 10.71
N HIS A 155 0.31 -24.90 9.99
CA HIS A 155 -1.00 -25.19 10.61
C HIS A 155 -0.97 -26.42 11.52
N GLU A 156 -0.15 -27.40 11.20
CA GLU A 156 -0.04 -28.61 12.00
C GLU A 156 0.76 -28.35 13.28
N ASP A 157 1.84 -27.60 13.17
CA ASP A 157 2.63 -27.15 14.32
C ASP A 157 1.75 -26.33 15.28
N ALA A 158 1.00 -25.36 14.75
CA ALA A 158 0.05 -24.58 15.53
C ALA A 158 -1.01 -25.47 16.23
N TYR A 159 -1.58 -26.45 15.54
CA TYR A 159 -2.56 -27.36 16.09
C TYR A 159 -1.96 -28.27 17.20
N ASN A 160 -0.77 -28.80 16.96
CA ASN A 160 -0.09 -29.69 17.90
C ASN A 160 0.40 -28.97 19.17
N SER A 161 0.64 -27.65 19.11
CA SER A 161 1.02 -26.83 20.25
C SER A 161 -0.07 -26.76 21.32
N ARG A 162 -1.35 -27.02 20.97
CA ARG A 162 -2.55 -26.86 21.81
C ARG A 162 -2.71 -25.46 22.40
N ALA A 163 -2.01 -24.48 21.84
CA ALA A 163 -2.15 -23.09 22.23
C ALA A 163 -3.47 -22.50 21.74
N THR A 164 -3.94 -21.49 22.44
CA THR A 164 -5.15 -20.74 22.06
C THR A 164 -4.76 -19.52 21.23
N TRP A 165 -3.65 -18.85 21.57
CA TRP A 165 -3.30 -17.53 21.08
C TRP A 165 -2.07 -17.56 20.17
N PHE A 166 -2.19 -16.93 19.01
CA PHE A 166 -1.16 -16.86 17.99
C PHE A 166 -0.97 -15.41 17.52
N PRO A 167 0.25 -14.99 17.11
CA PRO A 167 0.52 -13.65 16.61
C PRO A 167 -0.41 -13.24 15.48
N TYR A 168 -0.86 -11.99 15.52
CA TYR A 168 -1.79 -11.44 14.54
C TYR A 168 -1.29 -10.12 13.94
N SER A 169 -1.07 -10.10 12.62
CA SER A 169 -0.64 -8.91 11.89
C SER A 169 -1.84 -8.04 11.53
N LYS A 170 -2.19 -7.08 12.39
CA LYS A 170 -3.37 -6.21 12.22
C LYS A 170 -3.11 -4.99 11.33
N GLY A 171 -1.87 -4.74 10.94
CA GLY A 171 -1.44 -3.47 10.37
C GLY A 171 -0.99 -2.53 11.48
N GLY A 172 -1.18 -1.24 11.31
CA GLY A 172 -0.79 -0.23 12.30
C GLY A 172 -0.48 1.12 11.65
N GLY A 173 0.03 2.06 12.43
CA GLY A 173 0.46 3.36 11.96
C GLY A 173 1.75 3.32 11.13
N TYR A 174 2.35 4.49 10.93
CA TYR A 174 3.62 4.60 10.23
C TYR A 174 4.77 4.07 11.07
N ARG A 175 5.37 2.99 10.63
CA ARG A 175 6.64 2.45 11.16
C ARG A 175 7.28 1.58 10.08
N LYS A 176 8.53 1.86 9.74
CA LYS A 176 9.30 1.07 8.77
C LYS A 176 10.05 -0.05 9.48
N TRP A 177 10.39 -1.08 8.72
CA TRP A 177 11.30 -2.17 9.00
C TRP A 177 10.80 -3.21 10.00
N TYR A 178 10.37 -2.84 11.22
CA TYR A 178 9.89 -3.77 12.24
C TYR A 178 8.98 -3.08 13.27
N GLY A 179 7.98 -3.80 13.81
CA GLY A 179 7.11 -3.35 14.89
C GLY A 179 5.62 -3.56 14.62
N TYR A 180 4.76 -3.04 15.52
CA TYR A 180 3.31 -3.29 15.55
C TYR A 180 2.95 -4.77 15.67
N GLN A 181 3.75 -5.52 16.45
CA GLN A 181 3.55 -6.92 16.74
C GLN A 181 3.03 -7.06 18.18
N GLU A 182 1.79 -6.67 18.39
CA GLU A 182 1.17 -6.55 19.72
C GLU A 182 -0.05 -7.46 19.89
N TYR A 183 -0.70 -7.79 18.77
CA TYR A 183 -1.95 -8.53 18.79
C TYR A 183 -1.73 -10.02 18.66
N VAL A 184 -2.59 -10.75 19.35
CA VAL A 184 -2.76 -12.20 19.22
C VAL A 184 -4.21 -12.52 18.93
N ILE A 185 -4.42 -13.60 18.18
CA ILE A 185 -5.75 -14.09 17.80
C ILE A 185 -6.02 -15.47 18.41
N ASP A 186 -7.26 -15.69 18.77
CA ASP A 186 -7.76 -17.01 19.11
C ASP A 186 -7.82 -17.89 17.86
N TRP A 187 -6.84 -18.79 17.74
CA TRP A 187 -6.74 -19.73 16.62
C TRP A 187 -6.66 -21.19 17.10
N GLU A 188 -7.16 -21.47 18.30
CA GLU A 188 -7.24 -22.81 18.85
C GLU A 188 -7.99 -23.77 17.89
N ASN A 189 -7.53 -25.00 17.80
CA ASN A 189 -8.12 -26.01 16.93
C ASN A 189 -8.32 -25.52 15.48
N LYS A 190 -7.26 -24.92 14.89
CA LYS A 190 -7.28 -24.37 13.53
C LYS A 190 -8.31 -23.25 13.35
N GLY A 191 -8.53 -22.45 14.38
CA GLY A 191 -9.44 -21.30 14.36
C GLY A 191 -10.93 -21.69 14.42
N GLN A 192 -11.25 -22.83 15.00
CA GLN A 192 -12.63 -23.36 15.03
C GLN A 192 -13.63 -22.31 15.48
N ARG A 193 -13.37 -21.59 16.60
CA ARG A 193 -14.29 -20.58 17.15
C ARG A 193 -14.54 -19.41 16.21
N VAL A 194 -13.49 -18.91 15.56
CA VAL A 194 -13.60 -17.82 14.57
C VAL A 194 -14.36 -18.29 13.33
N ILE A 195 -14.09 -19.50 12.86
CA ILE A 195 -14.75 -20.11 11.70
C ILE A 195 -16.24 -20.34 11.97
N GLU A 196 -16.58 -20.88 13.12
CA GLU A 196 -17.97 -21.10 13.52
C GLU A 196 -18.74 -19.77 13.62
N PHE A 197 -18.14 -18.76 14.23
CA PHE A 197 -18.72 -17.42 14.28
C PHE A 197 -18.89 -16.82 12.88
N ALA A 198 -17.91 -16.93 12.00
CA ALA A 198 -18.01 -16.45 10.64
C ALA A 198 -19.18 -17.10 9.85
N LYS A 199 -19.49 -18.38 10.13
CA LYS A 199 -20.65 -19.09 9.55
C LYS A 199 -21.99 -18.55 10.04
N THR A 200 -22.07 -17.95 11.23
CA THR A 200 -23.31 -17.33 11.72
C THR A 200 -23.64 -16.03 11.01
N ILE A 201 -22.60 -15.32 10.50
CA ILE A 201 -22.75 -14.01 9.86
C ILE A 201 -22.87 -14.15 8.34
N ASN A 202 -22.16 -15.13 7.76
CA ASN A 202 -22.03 -15.29 6.33
C ASN A 202 -22.54 -16.67 5.88
N LYS A 203 -23.01 -16.77 4.63
CA LYS A 203 -23.34 -18.07 4.01
C LYS A 203 -22.14 -19.02 3.94
N SER A 204 -20.91 -18.46 3.87
CA SER A 204 -19.67 -19.21 3.92
C SER A 204 -18.63 -18.42 4.70
N TYR A 205 -17.89 -19.09 5.57
CA TYR A 205 -16.77 -18.49 6.32
C TYR A 205 -15.65 -17.99 5.41
N THR A 206 -15.51 -18.56 4.20
CA THR A 206 -14.48 -18.17 3.22
C THR A 206 -14.66 -16.76 2.68
N ARG A 207 -15.76 -16.06 2.99
CA ARG A 207 -15.93 -14.63 2.67
C ARG A 207 -15.05 -13.73 3.54
N THR A 208 -14.80 -14.14 4.78
CA THR A 208 -14.06 -13.38 5.80
C THR A 208 -12.74 -14.03 6.18
N ILE A 209 -12.66 -15.36 6.15
CA ILE A 209 -11.44 -16.11 6.46
C ILE A 209 -10.85 -16.60 5.13
N VAL A 210 -9.86 -15.87 4.64
CA VAL A 210 -9.28 -16.05 3.31
C VAL A 210 -7.78 -16.31 3.39
N ASN A 211 -7.21 -16.87 2.32
CA ASN A 211 -5.77 -17.08 2.16
C ASN A 211 -5.12 -17.84 3.34
N ILE A 212 -5.83 -18.81 3.90
CA ILE A 212 -5.38 -19.63 5.04
C ILE A 212 -4.00 -20.25 4.78
N ASP A 213 -3.73 -20.68 3.55
CA ASP A 213 -2.45 -21.30 3.16
C ASP A 213 -1.23 -20.37 3.35
N TYR A 214 -1.44 -19.09 3.60
CA TYR A 214 -0.39 -18.11 3.86
C TYR A 214 -0.19 -17.83 5.36
N TYR A 215 -1.05 -18.34 6.23
CA TYR A 215 -0.89 -18.15 7.67
C TYR A 215 0.38 -18.87 8.15
N PHE A 216 1.02 -18.28 9.14
CA PHE A 216 2.28 -18.70 9.74
C PHE A 216 3.52 -18.52 8.86
N LYS A 217 3.36 -18.25 7.55
CA LYS A 217 4.50 -17.97 6.66
C LYS A 217 5.09 -16.58 6.95
N PRO A 218 6.43 -16.44 6.90
CA PRO A 218 7.06 -15.14 7.02
C PRO A 218 6.76 -14.24 5.82
N SER A 219 6.62 -12.93 6.06
CA SER A 219 6.31 -11.95 5.01
C SER A 219 6.92 -10.58 5.28
N VAL A 220 6.66 -9.64 4.38
CA VAL A 220 6.71 -8.21 4.67
C VAL A 220 5.29 -7.63 4.63
N GLY A 221 4.89 -6.97 5.72
CA GLY A 221 3.53 -6.46 5.91
C GLY A 221 3.44 -4.95 5.74
N PHE A 222 2.26 -4.48 5.35
CA PHE A 222 1.93 -3.06 5.29
C PHE A 222 0.52 -2.81 5.81
N SER A 223 0.17 -1.54 6.01
CA SER A 223 -1.19 -1.17 6.44
C SER A 223 -2.04 -0.81 5.22
N TYR A 224 -3.21 -1.44 5.09
CA TYR A 224 -4.15 -1.20 3.99
C TYR A 224 -4.72 0.22 4.01
N ILE A 225 -4.97 0.76 5.20
CA ILE A 225 -5.44 2.13 5.40
C ILE A 225 -4.36 2.88 6.18
N THR A 226 -3.93 4.02 5.66
CA THR A 226 -2.97 4.89 6.34
C THR A 226 -3.27 6.35 6.02
N SER A 227 -3.27 7.18 7.06
CA SER A 227 -3.28 8.65 6.93
C SER A 227 -1.88 9.24 6.82
N GLY A 228 -0.85 8.43 7.11
CA GLY A 228 0.57 8.78 7.04
C GLY A 228 1.26 8.26 5.77
N PRO A 229 2.58 8.45 5.68
CA PRO A 229 3.37 7.86 4.61
C PRO A 229 3.28 6.32 4.61
N PHE A 230 3.46 5.72 3.43
CA PHE A 230 3.54 4.28 3.30
C PHE A 230 4.75 3.72 4.06
N SER A 231 4.59 2.55 4.68
CA SER A 231 5.67 1.84 5.35
C SER A 231 5.47 0.34 5.33
N MET A 232 6.55 -0.40 5.14
CA MET A 232 6.57 -1.86 5.24
C MET A 232 7.39 -2.32 6.44
N ARG A 233 6.96 -3.45 7.01
CA ARG A 233 7.54 -4.08 8.18
C ARG A 233 7.85 -5.54 7.92
N TRP A 234 8.94 -6.00 8.46
CA TRP A 234 9.29 -7.41 8.50
C TRP A 234 8.36 -8.15 9.46
N ILE A 235 7.74 -9.21 8.97
CA ILE A 235 6.87 -10.09 9.74
C ILE A 235 7.52 -11.47 9.75
N PRO A 236 8.00 -11.95 10.91
CA PRO A 236 8.56 -13.31 11.02
C PRO A 236 7.50 -14.37 10.79
N ALA A 237 7.91 -15.63 10.78
CA ALA A 237 6.97 -16.75 10.80
C ALA A 237 6.12 -16.72 12.09
N GLY A 238 4.97 -17.38 12.06
CA GLY A 238 4.08 -17.50 13.22
C GLY A 238 2.85 -16.61 13.20
N PHE A 239 2.74 -15.70 12.22
CA PHE A 239 1.63 -14.75 12.15
C PHE A 239 0.45 -15.23 11.31
N ILE A 240 -0.74 -14.89 11.79
CA ILE A 240 -1.98 -14.85 11.03
C ILE A 240 -2.23 -13.40 10.60
N TYR A 241 -2.78 -13.17 9.43
CA TYR A 241 -2.87 -11.86 8.80
C TYR A 241 -4.29 -11.31 8.83
N ASP A 242 -4.42 -10.02 9.16
CA ASP A 242 -5.65 -9.24 9.06
C ASP A 242 -5.85 -8.70 7.63
N SER A 243 -7.09 -8.43 7.29
CA SER A 243 -7.43 -7.72 6.05
C SER A 243 -6.86 -6.31 6.00
N GLY A 244 -6.69 -5.67 7.16
CA GLY A 244 -6.04 -4.36 7.32
C GLY A 244 -4.51 -4.41 7.35
N GLY A 245 -3.92 -5.61 7.50
CA GLY A 245 -2.48 -5.86 7.52
C GLY A 245 -2.04 -6.92 6.51
N PRO A 246 -2.17 -6.68 5.21
CA PRO A 246 -1.77 -7.61 4.17
C PRO A 246 -0.29 -8.01 4.28
N GLY A 247 0.02 -9.23 3.86
CA GLY A 247 1.38 -9.74 3.73
C GLY A 247 1.82 -9.87 2.28
N MET A 248 3.10 -9.64 2.04
CA MET A 248 3.80 -9.89 0.78
C MET A 248 4.77 -11.04 1.01
N PHE A 249 4.59 -12.13 0.27
CA PHE A 249 5.25 -13.41 0.46
C PHE A 249 6.19 -13.70 -0.70
N ALA A 250 7.44 -13.97 -0.40
CA ALA A 250 8.50 -14.36 -1.31
C ALA A 250 9.58 -15.12 -0.52
N ASP A 251 10.64 -15.58 -1.19
CA ASP A 251 11.82 -16.05 -0.48
C ASP A 251 12.47 -14.95 0.37
N GLU A 252 13.37 -15.32 1.25
CA GLU A 252 13.93 -14.41 2.24
C GLU A 252 14.70 -13.25 1.60
N GLN A 253 15.55 -13.53 0.62
CA GLN A 253 16.33 -12.49 -0.06
C GLN A 253 15.42 -11.52 -0.79
N GLU A 254 14.40 -12.03 -1.49
CA GLU A 254 13.47 -11.18 -2.22
C GLU A 254 12.63 -10.32 -1.26
N ARG A 255 12.23 -10.84 -0.10
CA ARG A 255 11.56 -10.05 0.95
C ARG A 255 12.44 -8.91 1.46
N VAL A 256 13.75 -9.13 1.65
CA VAL A 256 14.69 -8.08 2.05
C VAL A 256 14.85 -7.01 0.96
N ARG A 257 14.93 -7.41 -0.31
CA ARG A 257 14.98 -6.47 -1.45
C ARG A 257 13.70 -5.65 -1.56
N LEU A 258 12.56 -6.31 -1.44
CA LEU A 258 11.25 -5.68 -1.54
C LEU A 258 11.01 -4.66 -0.40
N ILE A 259 11.32 -5.00 0.84
CA ILE A 259 11.17 -4.06 1.96
C ILE A 259 12.12 -2.86 1.82
N ALA A 260 13.34 -3.06 1.31
CA ALA A 260 14.28 -1.98 1.01
C ALA A 260 13.72 -1.02 -0.05
N CYS A 261 13.29 -1.58 -1.18
CA CYS A 261 12.72 -0.81 -2.28
C CYS A 261 11.48 -0.03 -1.84
N MET A 262 10.50 -0.72 -1.27
CA MET A 262 9.20 -0.16 -0.91
C MET A 262 9.26 0.87 0.23
N ASN A 263 10.24 0.77 1.13
CA ASN A 263 10.49 1.77 2.17
C ASN A 263 11.29 2.99 1.68
N SER A 264 11.76 2.99 0.43
CA SER A 264 12.52 4.08 -0.15
C SER A 264 11.65 5.32 -0.46
N LYS A 265 12.29 6.49 -0.52
CA LYS A 265 11.60 7.74 -0.94
C LYS A 265 11.07 7.67 -2.38
N PRO A 266 11.82 7.14 -3.38
CA PRO A 266 11.30 6.97 -4.73
C PRO A 266 10.04 6.11 -4.79
N ALA A 267 10.01 4.96 -4.09
CA ALA A 267 8.84 4.09 -4.06
C ALA A 267 7.60 4.80 -3.50
N GLN A 268 7.77 5.63 -2.47
CA GLN A 268 6.66 6.43 -1.92
C GLN A 268 6.10 7.43 -2.93
N MET A 269 6.98 8.05 -3.74
CA MET A 269 6.55 8.95 -4.80
C MET A 269 5.80 8.20 -5.91
N LEU A 270 6.31 7.05 -6.33
CA LEU A 270 5.68 6.22 -7.37
C LEU A 270 4.32 5.69 -6.90
N LEU A 271 4.24 5.27 -5.64
CA LEU A 271 2.99 4.76 -5.07
C LEU A 271 1.88 5.82 -5.04
N LYS A 272 2.22 7.09 -4.74
CA LYS A 272 1.26 8.20 -4.77
C LYS A 272 0.68 8.45 -6.17
N ILE A 273 1.38 8.06 -7.22
CA ILE A 273 0.87 8.17 -8.60
C ILE A 273 -0.17 7.08 -8.87
N LEU A 274 0.08 5.84 -8.39
CA LEU A 274 -0.82 4.71 -8.57
C LEU A 274 -2.02 4.77 -7.61
N SER A 275 -1.80 5.18 -6.37
CA SER A 275 -2.80 5.22 -5.30
C SER A 275 -2.76 6.57 -4.57
N PRO A 276 -3.42 7.60 -5.10
CA PRO A 276 -3.48 8.93 -4.48
C PRO A 276 -4.44 8.99 -3.28
N THR A 277 -5.08 7.87 -2.92
CA THR A 277 -6.04 7.78 -1.81
C THR A 277 -5.38 7.22 -0.54
N ILE A 278 -6.08 7.35 0.60
CA ILE A 278 -5.64 6.77 1.88
C ILE A 278 -5.74 5.23 1.92
N ASN A 279 -6.50 4.64 1.00
CA ASN A 279 -6.69 3.19 0.90
C ASN A 279 -5.73 2.63 -0.14
N LEU A 280 -4.74 1.85 0.32
CA LEU A 280 -3.75 1.21 -0.54
C LEU A 280 -4.30 -0.11 -1.10
N GLN A 281 -4.73 -0.09 -2.33
CA GLN A 281 -5.19 -1.32 -2.99
C GLN A 281 -4.01 -2.27 -3.24
N ILE A 282 -4.21 -3.56 -3.00
CA ILE A 282 -3.20 -4.59 -3.32
C ILE A 282 -2.80 -4.51 -4.79
N ALA A 283 -3.77 -4.25 -5.69
CA ALA A 283 -3.51 -4.10 -7.11
C ALA A 283 -2.53 -2.96 -7.43
N ASP A 284 -2.57 -1.86 -6.68
CA ASP A 284 -1.63 -0.74 -6.87
C ASP A 284 -0.22 -1.12 -6.42
N ILE A 285 -0.10 -1.84 -5.29
CA ILE A 285 1.19 -2.37 -4.83
C ILE A 285 1.76 -3.38 -5.84
N MET A 286 0.93 -4.26 -6.39
CA MET A 286 1.36 -5.23 -7.41
C MET A 286 1.90 -4.56 -8.68
N ARG A 287 1.39 -3.37 -9.03
CA ARG A 287 1.81 -2.59 -10.21
C ARG A 287 3.05 -1.73 -9.97
N MET A 288 3.55 -1.65 -8.73
CA MET A 288 4.76 -0.89 -8.41
C MET A 288 5.97 -1.43 -9.18
N PRO A 289 6.76 -0.55 -9.83
CA PRO A 289 7.96 -0.98 -10.53
C PRO A 289 9.08 -1.25 -9.53
N PHE A 290 9.62 -2.45 -9.58
CA PHE A 290 10.82 -2.84 -8.87
C PHE A 290 12.02 -2.67 -9.78
N LEU A 291 12.91 -1.76 -9.41
CA LEU A 291 14.17 -1.50 -10.10
C LEU A 291 15.31 -1.99 -9.21
N TYR A 292 16.11 -2.89 -9.73
CA TYR A 292 17.22 -3.48 -9.00
C TYR A 292 18.47 -3.54 -9.88
N ASP A 293 19.56 -3.01 -9.37
CA ASP A 293 20.87 -3.08 -10.00
C ASP A 293 21.77 -4.02 -9.19
N ASN A 294 22.19 -5.11 -9.81
CA ASN A 294 23.06 -6.11 -9.19
C ASN A 294 24.37 -5.52 -8.65
N LYS A 295 24.84 -4.42 -9.20
CA LYS A 295 26.02 -3.70 -8.72
C LYS A 295 25.91 -3.28 -7.24
N TYR A 296 24.70 -2.99 -6.79
CA TYR A 296 24.44 -2.52 -5.42
C TYR A 296 23.76 -3.59 -4.54
N ALA A 297 23.69 -4.83 -5.03
CA ALA A 297 22.95 -5.91 -4.40
C ALA A 297 23.34 -6.13 -2.93
N SER A 298 24.64 -6.33 -2.65
CA SER A 298 25.12 -6.57 -1.28
C SER A 298 24.83 -5.39 -0.37
N VAL A 299 25.14 -4.17 -0.81
CA VAL A 299 24.93 -2.96 0.00
C VAL A 299 23.45 -2.77 0.34
N ILE A 300 22.55 -3.06 -0.61
CA ILE A 300 21.10 -2.97 -0.35
C ILE A 300 20.65 -4.01 0.66
N LEU A 301 21.10 -5.26 0.53
CA LEU A 301 20.77 -6.34 1.45
C LEU A 301 21.30 -6.04 2.86
N ASP A 302 22.61 -5.80 2.98
CA ASP A 302 23.27 -5.52 4.27
C ASP A 302 22.61 -4.32 4.99
N THR A 303 22.32 -3.24 4.24
CA THR A 303 21.67 -2.04 4.80
C THR A 303 20.24 -2.32 5.23
N ALA A 304 19.48 -3.10 4.46
CA ALA A 304 18.10 -3.44 4.80
C ALA A 304 18.03 -4.33 6.05
N GLU A 305 18.88 -5.35 6.12
CA GLU A 305 18.99 -6.24 7.29
C GLU A 305 19.41 -5.48 8.54
N LEU A 306 20.37 -4.56 8.43
CA LEU A 306 20.76 -3.67 9.52
C LEU A 306 19.60 -2.80 9.99
N ASN A 307 18.83 -2.21 9.07
CA ASN A 307 17.66 -1.40 9.41
C ASN A 307 16.56 -2.22 10.10
N ILE A 308 16.35 -3.47 9.65
CA ILE A 308 15.41 -4.40 10.31
C ILE A 308 15.90 -4.69 11.73
N ALA A 309 17.18 -5.01 11.90
CA ALA A 309 17.78 -5.31 13.21
C ALA A 309 17.70 -4.12 14.17
N ILE A 310 18.05 -2.91 13.72
CA ILE A 310 17.96 -1.68 14.51
C ILE A 310 16.51 -1.41 14.93
N SER A 311 15.56 -1.52 13.97
CA SER A 311 14.14 -1.28 14.26
C SER A 311 13.55 -2.34 15.19
N LYS A 312 14.03 -3.60 15.10
CA LYS A 312 13.67 -4.66 16.04
C LYS A 312 14.22 -4.37 17.43
N SER A 313 15.48 -4.02 17.53
CA SER A 313 16.10 -3.65 18.84
C SER A 313 15.40 -2.48 19.51
N ASP A 314 15.02 -1.45 18.73
CA ASP A 314 14.23 -0.33 19.22
C ASP A 314 12.81 -0.77 19.68
N TRP A 315 12.15 -1.62 18.91
CA TRP A 315 10.85 -2.19 19.29
C TRP A 315 10.93 -3.01 20.58
N ASP A 316 11.92 -3.90 20.68
CA ASP A 316 12.12 -4.78 21.83
C ASP A 316 12.62 -4.05 23.08
N SER A 317 12.99 -2.78 22.96
CA SER A 317 13.31 -1.91 24.10
C SER A 317 12.08 -1.37 24.83
N ASN A 318 10.88 -1.64 24.31
CA ASN A 318 9.61 -1.19 24.87
C ASN A 318 8.76 -2.38 25.35
N GLU A 319 7.99 -2.16 26.42
CA GLU A 319 7.13 -3.17 27.06
C GLU A 319 5.97 -3.65 26.17
N THR A 320 5.74 -2.99 25.06
CA THR A 320 4.80 -3.44 24.02
C THR A 320 5.28 -4.67 23.24
N SER A 321 6.59 -4.94 23.27
CA SER A 321 7.16 -6.14 22.67
C SER A 321 7.06 -7.33 23.63
N TRP A 322 6.69 -8.50 23.12
CA TRP A 322 6.81 -9.75 23.87
C TRP A 322 8.25 -10.24 24.06
N ASP A 323 9.22 -9.68 23.31
CA ASP A 323 10.66 -9.91 23.45
C ASP A 323 11.33 -8.89 24.40
N PHE A 324 10.57 -7.98 25.02
CA PHE A 324 11.08 -7.02 25.98
C PHE A 324 11.79 -7.70 27.14
N LYS A 325 12.99 -7.27 27.44
CA LYS A 325 13.80 -7.78 28.57
C LYS A 325 14.06 -6.72 29.64
N LYS A 326 14.47 -5.55 29.21
CA LYS A 326 14.73 -4.41 30.10
C LYS A 326 14.79 -3.10 29.30
N HIS A 327 14.48 -2.01 29.95
CA HIS A 327 14.59 -0.69 29.33
C HIS A 327 16.06 -0.33 29.10
N PRO A 328 16.42 0.29 27.95
CA PRO A 328 17.82 0.64 27.61
C PRO A 328 18.53 1.55 28.60
N LEU A 329 17.78 2.33 29.41
CA LEU A 329 18.30 3.22 30.40
C LEU A 329 18.55 2.56 31.79
N ILE A 330 18.22 1.25 31.90
CA ILE A 330 18.45 0.44 33.09
C ILE A 330 19.52 -0.61 32.78
#